data_a0595a97ae4480f00e8860ae02e540ea
#
_entry.id   a0595a97ae4480f00e8860ae02e540ea
#
_cell.length_a   1.000
_cell.length_b   1.000
_cell.length_c   1.000
_cell.angle_alpha   90.00
_cell.angle_beta   90.00
_cell.angle_gamma   90.00
#
_symmetry.space_group_name_H-M   'P 1'
#
loop_
_entity.id
_entity.type
_entity.pdbx_description
1 polymer ?
#
loop_
_entity_poly.entity_id
_entity_poly.type
_entity_poly.pdbx_seq_one_letter_code
_entity_poly.pdbx_strand_id
1 'polypeptide(L)'
;MKPIVLYFSATGGTEHIAKLIASELKAETADITVFDFDMSFDSDMLVFVCFPVYGGRIPAPMYRRMKDVRGDNTPVVPVAVYGNRAVEDALQEMADLCKKNGFRVVGGAEMVAPHSLDRRFGAG
;
A
#
# COMPACT_ATOMS: atom_id res chain seq x y z
N MET A 1 -18.24 4.22 -6.93
CA MET A 1 -17.26 3.53 -6.10
C MET A 1 -16.32 4.54 -5.48
N LYS A 2 -16.18 4.52 -4.18
CA LYS A 2 -15.41 5.55 -3.47
C LYS A 2 -13.98 5.06 -3.24
N PRO A 3 -12.96 5.77 -3.74
CA PRO A 3 -11.58 5.33 -3.53
C PRO A 3 -11.04 5.78 -2.18
N ILE A 4 -10.19 4.96 -1.60
CA ILE A 4 -9.42 5.32 -0.42
C ILE A 4 -8.03 4.71 -0.57
N VAL A 5 -7.01 5.44 -0.13
CA VAL A 5 -5.63 4.98 -0.25
C VAL A 5 -5.07 4.75 1.15
N LEU A 6 -4.80 3.50 1.46
CA LEU A 6 -4.14 3.13 2.72
C LEU A 6 -2.65 3.05 2.47
N TYR A 7 -1.84 3.43 3.45
CA TYR A 7 -0.41 3.27 3.29
C TYR A 7 0.27 2.87 4.59
N PHE A 8 1.29 2.05 4.44
CA PHE A 8 2.17 1.64 5.52
C PHE A 8 3.56 2.17 5.19
N SER A 9 4.08 3.07 5.98
CA SER A 9 5.32 3.74 5.65
C SER A 9 6.24 3.86 6.86
N ALA A 10 7.38 3.21 6.76
CA ALA A 10 8.41 3.36 7.78
C ALA A 10 9.32 4.55 7.47
N THR A 11 9.34 5.00 6.21
CA THR A 11 10.22 6.11 5.85
C THR A 11 9.43 7.15 5.06
N GLY A 12 9.12 7.62 4.32
CA GLY A 12 8.33 8.66 3.69
C GLY A 12 8.02 8.35 2.23
N GLY A 13 8.74 7.38 1.66
CA GLY A 13 8.59 7.10 0.24
C GLY A 13 7.21 6.56 -0.11
N THR A 14 6.74 5.62 0.68
CA THR A 14 5.42 5.03 0.44
C THR A 14 4.32 6.06 0.66
N GLU A 15 4.46 6.87 1.69
CA GLU A 15 3.48 7.94 1.94
C GLU A 15 3.42 8.91 0.77
N HIS A 16 4.56 9.25 0.20
CA HIS A 16 4.61 10.17 -0.94
C HIS A 16 3.83 9.60 -2.13
N ILE A 17 4.06 8.33 -2.45
CA ILE A 17 3.36 7.67 -3.54
C ILE A 17 1.86 7.60 -3.26
N ALA A 18 1.50 7.25 -2.02
CA ALA A 18 0.09 7.16 -1.64
C ALA A 18 -0.62 8.50 -1.83
N LYS A 19 0.04 9.59 -1.44
CA LYS A 19 -0.56 10.90 -1.57
C LYS A 19 -0.65 11.36 -3.02
N LEU A 20 0.29 10.93 -3.88
CA LEU A 20 0.18 11.21 -5.31
C LEU A 20 -1.04 10.52 -5.90
N ILE A 21 -1.22 9.25 -5.58
CA ILE A 21 -2.38 8.50 -6.07
C ILE A 21 -3.67 9.13 -5.57
N ALA A 22 -3.72 9.46 -4.30
CA ALA A 22 -4.91 10.06 -3.71
C ALA A 22 -5.24 11.40 -4.36
N SER A 23 -4.23 12.18 -4.66
CA SER A 23 -4.42 13.46 -5.32
C SER A 23 -5.04 13.30 -6.70
N GLU A 24 -4.55 12.31 -7.47
CA GLU A 24 -5.09 12.06 -8.81
C GLU A 24 -6.53 11.57 -8.77
N LEU A 25 -6.88 10.80 -7.77
CA LEU A 25 -8.20 10.21 -7.67
C LEU A 25 -9.14 11.02 -6.79
N LYS A 26 -8.65 12.09 -6.20
CA LYS A 26 -9.40 12.89 -5.21
C LYS A 26 -9.91 11.99 -4.09
N ALA A 27 -9.02 11.13 -3.59
CA ALA A 27 -9.34 10.15 -2.58
C ALA A 27 -8.79 10.56 -1.23
N GLU A 28 -9.35 9.98 -0.18
CA GLU A 28 -8.80 10.12 1.16
C GLU A 28 -7.64 9.17 1.35
N THR A 29 -6.75 9.50 2.27
CA THR A 29 -5.66 8.62 2.65
C THR A 29 -5.80 8.22 4.10
N ALA A 30 -5.25 7.07 4.45
CA ALA A 30 -5.19 6.63 5.84
C ALA A 30 -3.85 5.96 6.09
N ASP A 31 -3.17 6.44 7.12
CA ASP A 31 -1.88 5.88 7.53
C ASP A 31 -2.16 4.67 8.43
N ILE A 32 -1.77 3.50 7.97
CA ILE A 32 -1.98 2.28 8.74
C ILE A 32 -0.69 1.78 9.39
N THR A 33 0.35 2.62 9.43
CA THR A 33 1.66 2.22 9.92
C THR A 33 1.65 1.85 11.41
N VAL A 34 1.02 2.68 12.21
CA VAL A 34 1.14 2.56 13.66
C VAL A 34 -0.19 2.40 14.38
N PHE A 35 -1.29 2.40 13.67
CA PHE A 35 -2.58 2.25 14.32
C PHE A 35 -2.89 0.79 14.58
N ASP A 36 -3.59 0.54 15.66
CA ASP A 36 -3.87 -0.79 16.15
C ASP A 36 -5.37 -0.96 16.34
N PHE A 37 -6.12 -0.66 15.29
CA PHE A 37 -7.57 -0.82 15.32
C PHE A 37 -8.05 -1.45 14.03
N ASP A 38 -9.21 -2.05 14.09
CA ASP A 38 -9.82 -2.70 12.94
C ASP A 38 -10.30 -1.68 11.93
N MET A 39 -10.09 -2.00 10.65
CA MET A 39 -10.63 -1.24 9.54
C MET A 39 -11.39 -2.19 8.65
N SER A 40 -12.62 -1.85 8.32
CA SER A 40 -13.45 -2.68 7.45
C SER A 40 -14.02 -1.84 6.32
N PHE A 41 -14.08 -2.43 5.14
CA PHE A 41 -14.55 -1.74 3.95
C PHE A 41 -15.62 -2.58 3.28
N ASP A 42 -16.64 -1.93 2.74
CA ASP A 42 -17.70 -2.66 2.04
C ASP A 42 -17.37 -2.74 0.54
N SER A 43 -18.23 -3.40 -0.19
CA SER A 43 -17.99 -3.67 -1.61
C SER A 43 -18.10 -2.44 -2.50
N ASP A 44 -18.59 -1.33 -1.94
CA ASP A 44 -18.77 -0.09 -2.69
C ASP A 44 -17.55 0.81 -2.68
N MET A 45 -16.47 0.37 -2.03
CA MET A 45 -15.24 1.13 -1.97
C MET A 45 -14.17 0.50 -2.85
N LEU A 46 -13.23 1.31 -3.30
CA LEU A 46 -12.06 0.84 -4.01
C LEU A 46 -10.84 1.18 -3.15
N VAL A 47 -10.15 0.17 -2.68
CA VAL A 47 -9.06 0.35 -1.72
C VAL A 47 -7.72 0.16 -2.41
N PHE A 48 -6.84 1.15 -2.26
CA PHE A 48 -5.45 1.03 -2.68
C PHE A 48 -4.62 0.81 -1.41
N VAL A 49 -3.73 -0.17 -1.44
CA VAL A 49 -2.86 -0.46 -0.30
C VAL A 49 -1.42 -0.27 -0.75
N CYS A 50 -0.82 0.83 -0.32
CA CYS A 50 0.57 1.14 -0.65
C CYS A 50 1.48 0.65 0.46
N PHE A 51 2.54 -0.05 0.10
CA PHE A 51 3.43 -0.66 1.09
C PHE A 51 4.86 -0.67 0.59
N PRO A 52 5.83 -0.58 1.52
CA PRO A 52 7.24 -0.62 1.14
C PRO A 52 7.69 -2.06 0.95
N VAL A 53 8.72 -2.24 0.12
CA VAL A 53 9.31 -3.54 -0.12
C VAL A 53 10.76 -3.50 0.37
N TYR A 54 11.10 -4.40 1.28
CA TYR A 54 12.43 -4.51 1.84
C TYR A 54 12.99 -5.90 1.54
N GLY A 55 14.11 -5.95 0.80
CA GLY A 55 14.70 -7.21 0.46
C GLY A 55 13.77 -8.13 -0.32
N GLY A 56 12.85 -7.54 -1.08
CA GLY A 56 11.90 -8.31 -1.88
C GLY A 56 10.69 -8.81 -1.10
N ARG A 57 10.54 -8.41 0.15
CA ARG A 57 9.49 -8.92 1.01
C ARG A 57 8.70 -7.80 1.65
N ILE A 58 7.51 -8.13 2.09
CA ILE A 58 6.69 -7.25 2.89
C ILE A 58 7.28 -7.18 4.30
N PRO A 59 7.39 -5.99 4.90
CA PRO A 59 7.88 -5.90 6.29
C PRO A 59 6.99 -6.66 7.26
N ALA A 60 7.60 -7.32 8.24
CA ALA A 60 6.85 -8.10 9.21
C ALA A 60 5.75 -7.30 9.92
N PRO A 61 5.98 -6.04 10.32
CA PRO A 61 4.90 -5.26 10.94
C PRO A 61 3.69 -5.09 10.04
N MET A 62 3.88 -5.06 8.73
CA MET A 62 2.77 -4.93 7.79
C MET A 62 1.87 -6.16 7.84
N TYR A 63 2.45 -7.33 7.98
CA TYR A 63 1.66 -8.55 8.12
C TYR A 63 0.73 -8.46 9.32
N ARG A 64 1.26 -8.01 10.45
CA ARG A 64 0.44 -7.88 11.65
C ARG A 64 -0.64 -6.85 11.47
N ARG A 65 -0.31 -5.74 10.85
CA ARG A 65 -1.27 -4.66 10.66
C ARG A 65 -2.41 -5.06 9.73
N MET A 66 -2.09 -5.83 8.69
CA MET A 66 -3.09 -6.25 7.72
C MET A 66 -4.14 -7.21 8.31
N LYS A 67 -3.85 -7.85 9.43
CA LYS A 67 -4.85 -8.71 10.06
C LYS A 67 -6.11 -7.94 10.42
N ASP A 68 -5.98 -6.65 10.68
CA ASP A 68 -7.09 -5.82 11.12
C ASP A 68 -7.70 -5.01 9.98
N VAL A 69 -7.24 -5.24 8.76
CA VAL A 69 -7.75 -4.54 7.58
C VAL A 69 -8.52 -5.54 6.75
N ARG A 70 -9.85 -5.38 6.71
CA ARG A 70 -10.73 -6.39 6.13
C ARG A 70 -11.63 -5.80 5.07
N GLY A 71 -11.95 -6.62 4.08
CA GLY A 71 -12.89 -6.27 3.04
C GLY A 71 -14.10 -7.19 3.07
N ASP A 72 -15.09 -6.81 2.28
CA ASP A 72 -16.30 -7.61 2.08
C ASP A 72 -16.49 -7.70 0.57
N ASN A 73 -15.66 -8.52 -0.06
CA ASN A 73 -15.54 -8.59 -1.51
C ASN A 73 -15.16 -7.23 -2.10
N THR A 74 -14.49 -6.41 -1.29
CA THR A 74 -14.09 -5.06 -1.64
C THR A 74 -12.98 -5.10 -2.68
N PRO A 75 -13.10 -4.37 -3.79
CA PRO A 75 -12.01 -4.33 -4.77
C PRO A 75 -10.78 -3.64 -4.18
N VAL A 76 -9.61 -4.22 -4.42
CA VAL A 76 -8.37 -3.72 -3.87
C VAL A 76 -7.27 -3.73 -4.94
N VAL A 77 -6.41 -2.72 -4.88
CA VAL A 77 -5.23 -2.62 -5.74
C VAL A 77 -4.01 -2.47 -4.83
N PRO A 78 -3.22 -3.53 -4.66
CA PRO A 78 -1.95 -3.38 -3.93
C PRO A 78 -0.94 -2.61 -4.76
N VAL A 79 -0.18 -1.74 -4.09
CA VAL A 79 0.84 -0.90 -4.72
C VAL A 79 2.15 -1.10 -3.97
N ALA A 80 3.09 -1.79 -4.59
CA ALA A 80 4.40 -2.04 -4.00
C ALA A 80 5.33 -0.86 -4.30
N VAL A 81 5.96 -0.31 -3.27
CA VAL A 81 6.86 0.85 -3.41
C VAL A 81 8.24 0.44 -2.94
N TYR A 82 9.25 0.59 -3.80
CA TYR A 82 10.61 0.21 -3.45
C TYR A 82 11.61 1.27 -3.91
N GLY A 83 12.80 1.19 -3.34
CA GLY A 83 13.80 2.25 -3.53
C GLY A 83 14.46 2.23 -4.88
N ASN A 84 14.89 1.07 -5.37
CA ASN A 84 15.68 1.06 -6.59
C ASN A 84 15.49 -0.14 -7.49
N ARG A 85 14.80 -1.18 -7.09
CA ARG A 85 14.56 -2.31 -7.98
C ARG A 85 13.33 -3.08 -7.60
N ALA A 86 12.72 -3.65 -8.62
CA ALA A 86 11.54 -4.46 -8.47
C ALA A 86 11.90 -5.84 -7.99
N VAL A 87 11.10 -6.36 -7.08
CA VAL A 87 11.16 -7.77 -6.74
C VAL A 87 9.72 -8.27 -6.73
N GLU A 88 9.46 -9.19 -7.59
CA GLU A 88 8.12 -9.55 -7.99
C GLU A 88 7.27 -10.19 -6.89
N ASP A 89 7.91 -10.85 -5.94
CA ASP A 89 7.15 -11.64 -4.98
C ASP A 89 6.38 -10.82 -3.96
N ALA A 90 6.85 -9.59 -3.67
CA ALA A 90 6.19 -8.78 -2.66
C ALA A 90 4.79 -8.37 -3.08
N LEU A 91 4.60 -8.07 -4.36
CA LEU A 91 3.28 -7.70 -4.84
C LEU A 91 2.32 -8.88 -4.76
N GLN A 92 2.78 -10.07 -5.15
CA GLN A 92 1.96 -11.27 -5.05
C GLN A 92 1.64 -11.60 -3.59
N GLU A 93 2.62 -11.42 -2.71
CA GLU A 93 2.42 -11.63 -1.28
C GLU A 93 1.28 -10.77 -0.74
N MET A 94 1.29 -9.48 -1.09
CA MET A 94 0.25 -8.57 -0.61
C MET A 94 -1.10 -8.92 -1.23
N ALA A 95 -1.11 -9.30 -2.51
CA ALA A 95 -2.35 -9.72 -3.15
C ALA A 95 -2.97 -10.91 -2.42
N ASP A 96 -2.14 -11.88 -2.03
CA ASP A 96 -2.62 -13.05 -1.30
C ASP A 96 -3.15 -12.68 0.08
N LEU A 97 -2.48 -11.76 0.77
CA LEU A 97 -2.96 -11.28 2.06
C LEU A 97 -4.32 -10.59 1.92
N CYS A 98 -4.47 -9.77 0.90
CA CYS A 98 -5.72 -9.07 0.68
C CYS A 98 -6.86 -10.06 0.41
N LYS A 99 -6.61 -11.07 -0.42
CA LYS A 99 -7.62 -12.10 -0.69
C LYS A 99 -8.03 -12.82 0.59
N LYS A 100 -7.05 -13.14 1.41
CA LYS A 100 -7.31 -13.82 2.67
C LYS A 100 -8.18 -13.00 3.59
N ASN A 101 -8.08 -11.68 3.49
CA ASN A 101 -8.82 -10.76 4.36
C ASN A 101 -10.11 -10.25 3.74
N GLY A 102 -10.60 -10.91 2.71
CA GLY A 102 -11.93 -10.61 2.16
C GLY A 102 -11.95 -9.64 1.00
N PHE A 103 -10.80 -9.23 0.51
CA PHE A 103 -10.73 -8.33 -0.64
C PHE A 103 -10.71 -9.10 -1.94
N ARG A 104 -11.12 -8.41 -3.00
CA ARG A 104 -11.07 -8.92 -4.36
C ARG A 104 -10.01 -8.11 -5.10
N VAL A 105 -8.90 -8.76 -5.47
CA VAL A 105 -7.79 -8.07 -6.12
C VAL A 105 -8.16 -7.78 -7.56
N VAL A 106 -8.21 -6.50 -7.92
CA VAL A 106 -8.62 -6.08 -9.26
C VAL A 106 -7.48 -5.47 -10.05
N GLY A 107 -6.30 -5.33 -9.47
CA GLY A 107 -5.14 -4.79 -10.15
C GLY A 107 -3.95 -4.80 -9.22
N GLY A 108 -2.85 -4.24 -9.67
CA GLY A 108 -1.65 -4.10 -8.85
C GLY A 108 -0.68 -3.17 -9.54
N ALA A 109 0.23 -2.58 -8.78
CA ALA A 109 1.22 -1.69 -9.33
C ALA A 109 2.53 -1.79 -8.55
N GLU A 110 3.63 -1.57 -9.25
CA GLU A 110 4.96 -1.48 -8.67
C GLU A 110 5.49 -0.09 -8.96
N MET A 111 5.92 0.62 -7.92
CA MET A 111 6.37 1.99 -8.07
C MET A 111 7.72 2.16 -7.40
N VAL A 112 8.59 2.94 -8.03
CA VAL A 112 9.89 3.27 -7.47
C VAL A 112 9.79 4.64 -6.84
N ALA A 113 10.19 4.75 -5.57
CA ALA A 113 10.16 6.03 -4.87
C ALA A 113 11.18 6.96 -5.51
N PRO A 114 10.83 8.23 -5.74
CA PRO A 114 11.79 9.16 -6.33
C PRO A 114 12.99 9.39 -5.44
N HIS A 115 14.16 9.43 -6.04
CA HIS A 115 15.39 9.69 -5.30
C HIS A 115 15.42 11.08 -4.70
N SER A 116 14.70 12.01 -5.28
CA SER A 116 14.62 13.35 -4.73
C SER A 116 14.05 13.39 -3.33
N LEU A 117 13.44 12.31 -2.90
CA LEU A 117 12.96 12.21 -1.53
C LEU A 117 14.09 12.02 -0.54
N ASP A 118 15.18 11.53 -1.03
CA ASP A 118 16.32 11.31 -0.16
C ASP A 118 17.04 12.59 0.12
N ARG A 119 17.08 13.36 -0.43
CA ARG A 119 17.72 14.51 -0.41
C ARG A 119 18.97 14.64 -0.40
N ARG A 120 19.50 14.34 -0.69
CA ARG A 120 20.52 14.17 -0.89
C ARG A 120 21.14 13.98 -1.81
N PHE A 121 21.07 13.98 -2.07
CA PHE A 121 21.56 13.37 -2.91
C PHE A 121 21.76 13.69 -3.72
N GLY A 122 21.52 14.02 -3.50
CA GLY A 122 21.59 14.28 -4.16
C GLY A 122 21.43 13.80 -4.73
N ALA A 123 21.01 13.68 -4.56
CA ALA A 123 20.79 13.14 -4.92
C ALA A 123 20.74 12.54 -5.24
N GLY A 124 20.69 12.43 -5.11
CA GLY A 124 20.82 11.91 -5.29
C GLY A 124 20.95 11.72 -5.58
#